data_2e3e2c80974d5a8d2744b1b22d502d7f
#
_entry.id   2e3e2c80974d5a8d2744b1b22d502d7f
#
_cell.length_a   1.000
_cell.length_b   1.000
_cell.length_c   1.000
_cell.angle_alpha   90.00
_cell.angle_beta   90.00
_cell.angle_gamma   90.00
#
_symmetry.space_group_name_H-M   'P 1'
#
loop_
_entity.id
_entity.type
_entity.pdbx_description
1 polymer ?
#
loop_
_entity_poly.entity_id
_entity_poly.type
_entity_poly.pdbx_seq_one_letter_code
_entity_poly.pdbx_strand_id
1 'polypeptide(L)'
;MGKEAADEKSEDVSNAHQHATLVSVPLFHVTGCHAIFLLSIPVGRKTVLMYKWDPDVALDLIEREKVTLFTGVPTMSYEMDEAQKKNPRDISTLTDMNGGGAARPPEQVKEMKENMKDVSPGLGYGLTETNALAANNHGDVYVQKPQSTGFAIPKLIDLKIVDDDGKTLNVNEDGEVCIRGACTFRCYWKNQEATDEVLDSEGWFRSGDIGCLDEDGFLSVSYTHLT
;
A
#
# COMPACT_ATOMS: atom_id res chain seq x y z
N MET A 1 -32.57 -19.54 33.05
CA MET A 1 -32.47 -19.74 31.61
C MET A 1 -31.31 -18.91 31.11
N GLY A 2 -30.21 -19.42 31.06
CA GLY A 2 -29.25 -19.95 30.16
C GLY A 2 -28.47 -18.79 29.52
N LYS A 3 -27.39 -18.28 30.20
CA LYS A 3 -26.30 -17.55 29.55
C LYS A 3 -25.34 -18.56 29.01
N GLU A 4 -25.36 -18.83 27.71
CA GLU A 4 -24.22 -19.46 27.02
C GLU A 4 -23.17 -18.39 26.80
N ALA A 5 -22.11 -18.49 27.57
CA ALA A 5 -20.87 -17.76 27.34
C ALA A 5 -20.21 -18.34 26.09
N ALA A 6 -20.00 -17.50 25.08
CA ALA A 6 -19.10 -17.82 23.99
C ALA A 6 -17.69 -17.97 24.57
N ASP A 7 -17.17 -19.20 24.57
CA ASP A 7 -15.76 -19.50 24.78
C ASP A 7 -14.97 -18.89 23.58
N GLU A 8 -14.48 -17.67 23.77
CA GLU A 8 -13.39 -17.16 22.95
C GLU A 8 -12.16 -18.04 23.25
N LYS A 9 -11.77 -18.84 22.26
CA LYS A 9 -10.48 -19.53 22.27
C LYS A 9 -9.41 -18.45 22.43
N SER A 10 -8.82 -18.38 23.61
CA SER A 10 -7.55 -17.67 23.82
C SER A 10 -6.51 -18.42 22.98
N GLU A 11 -6.19 -17.91 21.79
CA GLU A 11 -5.01 -18.35 21.07
C GLU A 11 -3.81 -18.15 21.98
N ASP A 12 -2.97 -19.15 22.05
CA ASP A 12 -1.78 -19.20 22.91
C ASP A 12 -0.78 -18.12 22.43
N VAL A 13 -0.83 -16.95 23.02
CA VAL A 13 -0.02 -15.78 22.69
C VAL A 13 1.47 -16.00 23.03
N SER A 14 1.81 -17.14 23.67
CA SER A 14 3.16 -17.40 24.19
C SER A 14 4.23 -17.69 23.12
N ASN A 15 3.86 -17.92 21.85
CA ASN A 15 4.76 -18.22 20.74
C ASN A 15 4.63 -17.26 19.52
N ALA A 16 3.79 -16.24 19.58
CA ALA A 16 3.66 -15.30 18.50
C ALA A 16 4.89 -14.35 18.46
N HIS A 17 5.63 -14.35 17.37
CA HIS A 17 6.68 -13.36 17.14
C HIS A 17 6.07 -11.97 17.09
N GLN A 18 6.73 -10.98 17.71
CA GLN A 18 6.35 -9.57 17.54
C GLN A 18 6.31 -9.22 16.05
N HIS A 19 5.23 -8.60 15.61
CA HIS A 19 5.16 -8.09 14.24
C HIS A 19 6.36 -7.19 13.94
N ALA A 20 7.00 -7.43 12.81
CA ALA A 20 8.20 -6.72 12.39
C ALA A 20 8.10 -6.28 10.94
N THR A 21 8.61 -5.10 10.61
CA THR A 21 8.67 -4.59 9.23
C THR A 21 10.10 -4.23 8.84
N LEU A 22 10.44 -4.52 7.58
CA LEU A 22 11.68 -4.06 6.97
C LEU A 22 11.47 -2.67 6.37
N VAL A 23 12.28 -1.70 6.79
CA VAL A 23 12.29 -0.31 6.28
C VAL A 23 13.45 -0.16 5.31
N SER A 24 13.18 -0.38 4.02
CA SER A 24 14.15 -0.26 2.92
C SER A 24 13.95 1.00 2.08
N VAL A 25 12.77 1.64 2.21
CA VAL A 25 12.46 2.91 1.54
C VAL A 25 12.98 4.08 2.40
N PRO A 26 13.61 5.11 1.79
CA PRO A 26 14.16 6.23 2.53
C PRO A 26 13.13 6.96 3.39
N LEU A 27 13.52 7.36 4.61
CA LEU A 27 12.64 8.08 5.55
C LEU A 27 12.33 9.53 5.14
N PHE A 28 13.00 10.08 4.13
CA PHE A 28 12.59 11.36 3.55
C PHE A 28 11.43 11.21 2.54
N HIS A 29 11.09 9.98 2.14
CA HIS A 29 9.94 9.68 1.29
C HIS A 29 8.74 9.28 2.15
N VAL A 30 7.55 9.75 1.77
CA VAL A 30 6.31 9.52 2.51
C VAL A 30 6.01 8.03 2.74
N THR A 31 6.30 7.16 1.79
CA THR A 31 6.15 5.71 1.94
C THR A 31 7.02 5.18 3.08
N GLY A 32 8.31 5.52 3.10
CA GLY A 32 9.23 5.08 4.16
C GLY A 32 8.86 5.66 5.52
N CYS A 33 8.62 6.96 5.58
CA CYS A 33 8.34 7.68 6.83
C CYS A 33 6.93 7.39 7.35
N HIS A 34 5.89 7.70 6.56
CA HIS A 34 4.50 7.65 7.05
C HIS A 34 3.92 6.25 6.97
N ALA A 35 3.92 5.64 5.78
CA ALA A 35 3.24 4.36 5.57
C ALA A 35 3.95 3.16 6.25
N ILE A 36 5.27 3.24 6.50
CA ILE A 36 6.01 2.15 7.13
C ILE A 36 6.41 2.51 8.56
N PHE A 37 7.27 3.52 8.73
CA PHE A 37 7.89 3.80 10.01
C PHE A 37 6.90 4.34 11.05
N LEU A 38 6.20 5.44 10.75
CA LEU A 38 5.27 6.07 11.71
C LEU A 38 4.08 5.17 12.04
N LEU A 39 3.52 4.43 11.05
CA LEU A 39 2.44 3.48 11.32
C LEU A 39 2.87 2.28 12.18
N SER A 40 4.16 2.01 12.30
CA SER A 40 4.66 0.94 13.15
C SER A 40 4.63 1.29 14.64
N ILE A 41 4.70 2.58 14.98
CA ILE A 41 4.78 3.05 16.38
C ILE A 41 3.49 2.73 17.17
N PRO A 42 2.29 3.13 16.73
CA PRO A 42 1.05 2.92 17.49
C PRO A 42 0.67 1.45 17.64
N VAL A 43 1.15 0.57 16.75
CA VAL A 43 0.85 -0.87 16.79
C VAL A 43 1.97 -1.68 17.44
N GLY A 44 3.02 -1.04 17.98
CA GLY A 44 4.14 -1.71 18.64
C GLY A 44 4.93 -2.64 17.72
N ARG A 45 5.02 -2.32 16.42
CA ARG A 45 5.74 -3.13 15.43
C ARG A 45 7.23 -2.88 15.52
N LYS A 46 8.04 -3.94 15.55
CA LYS A 46 9.50 -3.86 15.42
C LYS A 46 9.86 -3.29 14.05
N THR A 47 10.74 -2.30 13.98
CA THR A 47 11.24 -1.72 12.72
C THR A 47 12.69 -2.13 12.50
N VAL A 48 12.96 -2.82 11.40
CA VAL A 48 14.28 -3.23 10.96
C VAL A 48 14.73 -2.27 9.86
N LEU A 49 15.73 -1.44 10.15
CA LEU A 49 16.22 -0.43 9.21
C LEU A 49 17.28 -1.03 8.30
N MET A 50 17.15 -0.79 7.00
CA MET A 50 18.12 -1.18 5.98
C MET A 50 18.79 0.07 5.40
N TYR A 51 20.14 0.11 5.44
CA TYR A 51 20.89 1.28 4.99
C TYR A 51 20.82 1.52 3.48
N LYS A 52 20.93 0.43 2.71
CA LYS A 52 20.91 0.45 1.23
C LYS A 52 20.17 -0.80 0.76
N TRP A 53 19.38 -0.66 -0.28
CA TRP A 53 18.68 -1.78 -0.87
C TRP A 53 19.65 -2.81 -1.47
N ASP A 54 19.45 -4.04 -1.07
CA ASP A 54 20.10 -5.24 -1.61
C ASP A 54 19.17 -6.42 -1.28
N PRO A 55 18.69 -7.18 -2.28
CA PRO A 55 17.69 -8.23 -2.07
C PRO A 55 18.20 -9.41 -1.23
N ASP A 56 19.48 -9.77 -1.32
CA ASP A 56 20.07 -10.82 -0.48
C ASP A 56 20.17 -10.39 0.97
N VAL A 57 20.61 -9.16 1.22
CA VAL A 57 20.65 -8.59 2.58
C VAL A 57 19.22 -8.43 3.14
N ALA A 58 18.23 -8.09 2.31
CA ALA A 58 16.84 -8.01 2.74
C ALA A 58 16.32 -9.38 3.21
N LEU A 59 16.59 -10.45 2.47
CA LEU A 59 16.22 -11.82 2.84
C LEU A 59 16.94 -12.29 4.11
N ASP A 60 18.24 -11.99 4.26
CA ASP A 60 19.00 -12.29 5.48
C ASP A 60 18.42 -11.56 6.71
N LEU A 61 17.97 -10.31 6.53
CA LEU A 61 17.28 -9.55 7.59
C LEU A 61 15.91 -10.12 7.92
N ILE A 62 15.14 -10.55 6.91
CA ILE A 62 13.83 -11.19 7.13
C ILE A 62 14.00 -12.46 7.96
N GLU A 63 14.93 -13.32 7.61
CA GLU A 63 15.20 -14.56 8.35
C GLU A 63 15.68 -14.28 9.77
N ARG A 64 16.71 -13.44 9.93
CA ARG A 64 17.36 -13.17 11.22
C ARG A 64 16.45 -12.43 12.20
N GLU A 65 15.74 -11.40 11.71
CA GLU A 65 14.95 -10.49 12.54
C GLU A 65 13.48 -10.90 12.63
N LYS A 66 13.11 -12.02 11.97
CA LYS A 66 11.75 -12.55 11.91
C LYS A 66 10.75 -11.50 11.42
N VAL A 67 11.09 -10.86 10.28
CA VAL A 67 10.24 -9.86 9.66
C VAL A 67 8.94 -10.48 9.17
N THR A 68 7.81 -9.83 9.47
CA THR A 68 6.46 -10.29 9.08
C THR A 68 5.87 -9.51 7.92
N LEU A 69 6.31 -8.27 7.73
CA LEU A 69 5.80 -7.36 6.71
C LEU A 69 6.96 -6.71 5.94
N PHE A 70 6.88 -6.79 4.61
CA PHE A 70 7.69 -5.98 3.72
C PHE A 70 6.81 -5.01 2.92
N THR A 71 7.25 -3.76 2.81
CA THR A 71 6.64 -2.75 1.93
C THR A 71 7.74 -2.02 1.18
N GLY A 72 7.65 -2.01 -0.15
CA GLY A 72 8.62 -1.35 -1.02
C GLY A 72 8.03 -0.99 -2.37
N VAL A 73 8.86 -0.64 -3.35
CA VAL A 73 8.41 -0.51 -4.74
C VAL A 73 8.34 -1.91 -5.40
N PRO A 74 7.49 -2.10 -6.42
CA PRO A 74 7.30 -3.41 -7.05
C PRO A 74 8.58 -4.11 -7.53
N THR A 75 9.57 -3.33 -7.99
CA THR A 75 10.88 -3.87 -8.39
C THR A 75 11.63 -4.54 -7.24
N MET A 76 11.54 -4.01 -6.01
CA MET A 76 12.14 -4.62 -4.83
C MET A 76 11.55 -5.99 -4.52
N SER A 77 10.22 -6.12 -4.63
CA SER A 77 9.55 -7.42 -4.43
C SER A 77 9.98 -8.45 -5.47
N TYR A 78 10.11 -8.02 -6.72
CA TYR A 78 10.60 -8.88 -7.81
C TYR A 78 12.05 -9.35 -7.59
N GLU A 79 12.94 -8.41 -7.22
CA GLU A 79 14.34 -8.74 -6.94
C GLU A 79 14.49 -9.69 -5.75
N MET A 80 13.66 -9.55 -4.72
CA MET A 80 13.61 -10.48 -3.57
C MET A 80 13.16 -11.88 -4.00
N ASP A 81 12.11 -11.98 -4.84
CA ASP A 81 11.64 -13.27 -5.37
C ASP A 81 12.75 -13.98 -6.16
N GLU A 82 13.44 -13.25 -7.04
CA GLU A 82 14.56 -13.77 -7.80
C GLU A 82 15.76 -14.18 -6.92
N ALA A 83 16.07 -13.40 -5.88
CA ALA A 83 17.15 -13.74 -4.94
C ALA A 83 16.78 -14.98 -4.10
N GLN A 84 15.52 -15.09 -3.66
CA GLN A 84 15.00 -16.23 -2.91
C GLN A 84 15.06 -17.54 -3.72
N LYS A 85 14.76 -17.48 -5.04
CA LYS A 85 14.91 -18.64 -5.93
C LYS A 85 16.35 -19.12 -6.06
N LYS A 86 17.32 -18.18 -6.11
CA LYS A 86 18.75 -18.49 -6.27
C LYS A 86 19.40 -19.02 -4.99
N ASN A 87 19.07 -18.44 -3.87
CA ASN A 87 19.64 -18.76 -2.56
C ASN A 87 18.56 -18.65 -1.48
N PRO A 88 17.78 -19.72 -1.25
CA PRO A 88 16.66 -19.73 -0.33
C PRO A 88 17.05 -19.43 1.13
N ARG A 89 16.27 -18.56 1.80
CA ARG A 89 16.30 -18.28 3.24
C ARG A 89 14.99 -18.72 3.88
N ASP A 90 15.00 -18.87 5.20
CA ASP A 90 13.76 -19.08 5.96
C ASP A 90 12.98 -17.77 6.08
N ILE A 91 12.02 -17.55 5.18
CA ILE A 91 11.11 -16.43 5.18
C ILE A 91 9.71 -16.80 5.71
N SER A 92 9.58 -17.89 6.46
CA SER A 92 8.30 -18.40 6.95
C SER A 92 7.55 -17.42 7.86
N THR A 93 8.23 -16.43 8.42
CA THR A 93 7.62 -15.35 9.21
C THR A 93 7.02 -14.23 8.37
N LEU A 94 7.40 -14.11 7.10
CA LEU A 94 6.89 -13.07 6.20
C LEU A 94 5.48 -13.43 5.75
N THR A 95 4.49 -12.66 6.20
CA THR A 95 3.07 -12.86 5.89
C THR A 95 2.57 -11.93 4.79
N ASP A 96 3.21 -10.76 4.65
CA ASP A 96 2.73 -9.69 3.76
C ASP A 96 3.87 -9.06 2.97
N MET A 97 3.66 -8.93 1.66
CA MET A 97 4.58 -8.26 0.75
C MET A 97 3.84 -7.21 -0.08
N ASN A 98 3.91 -5.96 0.37
CA ASN A 98 3.19 -4.86 -0.23
C ASN A 98 4.08 -4.05 -1.18
N GLY A 99 3.45 -3.51 -2.24
CA GLY A 99 4.03 -2.55 -3.16
C GLY A 99 3.33 -1.21 -3.07
N GLY A 100 4.00 -0.16 -3.54
CA GLY A 100 3.42 1.17 -3.68
C GLY A 100 4.35 2.10 -4.46
N GLY A 101 3.83 3.27 -4.86
CA GLY A 101 4.59 4.29 -5.58
C GLY A 101 4.88 3.97 -7.06
N ALA A 102 4.46 2.84 -7.57
CA ALA A 102 4.53 2.46 -8.99
C ALA A 102 3.53 1.34 -9.31
N ALA A 103 3.18 1.20 -10.58
CA ALA A 103 2.39 0.07 -11.06
C ALA A 103 3.15 -1.25 -10.92
N ARG A 104 2.43 -2.32 -10.60
CA ARG A 104 2.96 -3.69 -10.64
C ARG A 104 2.32 -4.44 -11.80
N PRO A 105 3.11 -5.07 -12.70
CA PRO A 105 2.56 -5.93 -13.73
C PRO A 105 1.72 -7.06 -13.13
N PRO A 106 0.52 -7.35 -13.67
CA PRO A 106 -0.38 -8.39 -13.14
C PRO A 106 0.27 -9.78 -13.06
N GLU A 107 1.16 -10.08 -13.99
CA GLU A 107 1.90 -11.34 -14.05
C GLU A 107 2.77 -11.54 -12.79
N GLN A 108 3.40 -10.47 -12.30
CA GLN A 108 4.23 -10.53 -11.08
C GLN A 108 3.41 -10.89 -9.82
N VAL A 109 2.12 -10.51 -9.76
CA VAL A 109 1.26 -10.87 -8.62
C VAL A 109 1.04 -12.38 -8.58
N LYS A 110 0.82 -13.00 -9.74
CA LYS A 110 0.64 -14.45 -9.87
C LYS A 110 1.93 -15.20 -9.53
N GLU A 111 3.04 -14.75 -10.10
CA GLU A 111 4.36 -15.34 -9.84
C GLU A 111 4.73 -15.28 -8.36
N MET A 112 4.52 -14.12 -7.71
CA MET A 112 4.72 -13.99 -6.26
C MET A 112 3.89 -15.01 -5.48
N LYS A 113 2.60 -15.17 -5.82
CA LYS A 113 1.72 -16.11 -5.13
C LYS A 113 2.12 -17.57 -5.35
N GLU A 114 2.66 -17.91 -6.53
CA GLU A 114 3.16 -19.25 -6.83
C GLU A 114 4.47 -19.57 -6.10
N ASN A 115 5.39 -18.61 -6.01
CA ASN A 115 6.72 -18.77 -5.43
C ASN A 115 6.72 -18.62 -3.90
N MET A 116 5.90 -17.72 -3.38
CA MET A 116 5.78 -17.39 -1.96
C MET A 116 4.33 -17.62 -1.49
N LYS A 117 3.89 -18.88 -1.46
CA LYS A 117 2.49 -19.28 -1.26
C LYS A 117 1.86 -18.74 0.03
N ASP A 118 2.66 -18.63 1.09
CA ASP A 118 2.21 -18.17 2.40
C ASP A 118 2.28 -16.65 2.57
N VAL A 119 2.80 -15.94 1.55
CA VAL A 119 2.89 -14.48 1.54
C VAL A 119 1.69 -13.88 0.82
N SER A 120 1.02 -12.93 1.45
CA SER A 120 -0.07 -12.16 0.86
C SER A 120 0.48 -10.97 0.08
N PRO A 121 0.25 -10.89 -1.25
CA PRO A 121 0.65 -9.72 -2.02
C PRO A 121 -0.29 -8.54 -1.75
N GLY A 122 0.25 -7.32 -1.80
CA GLY A 122 -0.54 -6.11 -1.69
C GLY A 122 -0.02 -4.99 -2.59
N LEU A 123 -0.88 -4.03 -2.90
CA LEU A 123 -0.54 -2.81 -3.60
C LEU A 123 -1.30 -1.64 -2.99
N GLY A 124 -0.56 -0.58 -2.60
CA GLY A 124 -1.12 0.68 -2.14
C GLY A 124 -0.97 1.78 -3.19
N TYR A 125 -2.00 2.60 -3.32
CA TYR A 125 -1.97 3.84 -4.08
C TYR A 125 -2.10 5.03 -3.13
N GLY A 126 -1.33 6.07 -3.39
CA GLY A 126 -1.34 7.32 -2.66
C GLY A 126 -0.16 8.20 -3.07
N LEU A 127 -0.25 9.48 -2.73
CA LEU A 127 0.71 10.52 -3.05
C LEU A 127 1.29 11.13 -1.78
N THR A 128 2.31 11.96 -1.90
CA THR A 128 2.85 12.74 -0.79
C THR A 128 1.76 13.60 -0.16
N GLU A 129 0.91 14.19 -0.97
CA GLU A 129 -0.23 15.05 -0.62
C GLU A 129 -1.34 14.31 0.14
N THR A 130 -1.36 12.98 0.09
CA THR A 130 -2.32 12.14 0.80
C THR A 130 -1.66 11.29 1.90
N ASN A 131 -0.44 11.65 2.34
CA ASN A 131 0.35 10.89 3.31
C ASN A 131 0.54 9.41 2.94
N ALA A 132 0.72 9.12 1.65
CA ALA A 132 0.85 7.79 1.03
C ALA A 132 -0.43 6.94 1.05
N LEU A 133 -1.58 7.49 1.42
CA LEU A 133 -2.83 6.73 1.59
C LEU A 133 -3.94 7.27 0.70
N ALA A 134 -4.46 6.45 -0.20
CA ALA A 134 -5.70 6.70 -0.94
C ALA A 134 -6.48 5.40 -1.14
N ALA A 135 -5.88 4.40 -1.79
CA ALA A 135 -6.49 3.10 -2.01
C ALA A 135 -5.53 1.96 -1.68
N ASN A 136 -6.07 0.78 -1.39
CA ASN A 136 -5.28 -0.42 -1.12
C ASN A 136 -5.97 -1.68 -1.65
N ASN A 137 -5.19 -2.56 -2.27
CA ASN A 137 -5.58 -3.90 -2.68
C ASN A 137 -4.67 -4.93 -2.02
N HIS A 138 -5.22 -6.04 -1.52
CA HIS A 138 -4.44 -6.96 -0.71
C HIS A 138 -4.95 -8.41 -0.80
N GLY A 139 -4.04 -9.36 -0.63
CA GLY A 139 -4.32 -10.79 -0.50
C GLY A 139 -4.99 -11.38 -1.73
N ASP A 140 -5.96 -12.27 -1.51
CA ASP A 140 -6.64 -12.99 -2.59
C ASP A 140 -7.46 -12.06 -3.50
N VAL A 141 -7.95 -10.94 -2.96
CA VAL A 141 -8.64 -9.91 -3.76
C VAL A 141 -7.69 -9.29 -4.77
N TYR A 142 -6.45 -8.99 -4.34
CA TYR A 142 -5.44 -8.47 -5.25
C TYR A 142 -5.01 -9.50 -6.31
N VAL A 143 -4.94 -10.77 -5.96
CA VAL A 143 -4.67 -11.85 -6.93
C VAL A 143 -5.78 -11.95 -7.99
N GLN A 144 -7.04 -11.72 -7.60
CA GLN A 144 -8.19 -11.75 -8.52
C GLN A 144 -8.31 -10.48 -9.39
N LYS A 145 -7.96 -9.31 -8.84
CA LYS A 145 -8.00 -8.01 -9.53
C LYS A 145 -6.61 -7.34 -9.52
N PRO A 146 -5.60 -7.94 -10.19
CA PRO A 146 -4.20 -7.50 -10.09
C PRO A 146 -3.91 -6.17 -10.80
N GLN A 147 -4.84 -5.68 -11.64
CA GLN A 147 -4.73 -4.37 -12.31
C GLN A 147 -5.26 -3.23 -11.46
N SER A 148 -6.00 -3.53 -10.39
CA SER A 148 -6.58 -2.51 -9.53
C SER A 148 -5.69 -2.18 -8.35
N THR A 149 -5.66 -0.91 -7.97
CA THR A 149 -5.05 -0.42 -6.72
C THR A 149 -5.96 -0.61 -5.50
N GLY A 150 -7.16 -1.13 -5.70
CA GLY A 150 -8.09 -1.50 -4.64
C GLY A 150 -9.13 -0.44 -4.28
N PHE A 151 -9.60 -0.52 -3.06
CA PHE A 151 -10.61 0.39 -2.52
C PHE A 151 -10.02 1.60 -1.83
N ALA A 152 -10.79 2.69 -1.78
CA ALA A 152 -10.53 3.78 -0.83
C ALA A 152 -10.37 3.24 0.59
N ILE A 153 -9.46 3.83 1.37
CA ILE A 153 -9.29 3.45 2.78
C ILE A 153 -10.58 3.80 3.55
N PRO A 154 -11.32 2.81 4.06
CA PRO A 154 -12.66 3.04 4.62
C PRO A 154 -12.65 4.07 5.76
N LYS A 155 -13.63 4.98 5.75
CA LYS A 155 -13.83 6.05 6.74
C LYS A 155 -12.72 7.11 6.81
N LEU A 156 -11.64 6.96 6.06
CA LEU A 156 -10.52 7.93 6.03
C LEU A 156 -10.45 8.68 4.71
N ILE A 157 -10.83 8.02 3.60
CA ILE A 157 -10.65 8.54 2.25
C ILE A 157 -11.95 8.37 1.45
N ASP A 158 -12.34 9.43 0.76
CA ASP A 158 -13.31 9.43 -0.34
C ASP A 158 -12.58 9.55 -1.67
N LEU A 159 -13.05 8.85 -2.68
CA LEU A 159 -12.55 8.91 -4.05
C LEU A 159 -13.68 9.30 -5.01
N LYS A 160 -13.35 10.10 -6.02
CA LYS A 160 -14.19 10.33 -7.20
C LYS A 160 -13.31 10.47 -8.43
N ILE A 161 -13.89 10.19 -9.59
CA ILE A 161 -13.26 10.42 -10.90
C ILE A 161 -13.96 11.61 -11.54
N VAL A 162 -13.20 12.54 -12.11
CA VAL A 162 -13.74 13.74 -12.75
C VAL A 162 -13.21 13.91 -14.18
N ASP A 163 -14.00 14.56 -15.02
CA ASP A 163 -13.58 15.03 -16.33
C ASP A 163 -12.78 16.34 -16.25
N ASP A 164 -12.37 16.85 -17.40
CA ASP A 164 -11.59 18.11 -17.52
C ASP A 164 -12.35 19.32 -16.94
N ASP A 165 -13.69 19.29 -16.97
CA ASP A 165 -14.56 20.34 -16.41
C ASP A 165 -14.81 20.18 -14.92
N GLY A 166 -14.26 19.13 -14.27
CA GLY A 166 -14.43 18.81 -12.85
C GLY A 166 -15.74 18.13 -12.50
N LYS A 167 -16.51 17.67 -13.48
CA LYS A 167 -17.74 16.92 -13.28
C LYS A 167 -17.44 15.47 -12.96
N THR A 168 -18.08 14.95 -11.91
CA THR A 168 -17.93 13.54 -11.52
C THR A 168 -18.44 12.61 -12.62
N LEU A 169 -17.61 11.67 -13.02
CA LEU A 169 -17.87 10.63 -14.00
C LEU A 169 -18.58 9.41 -13.37
N ASN A 170 -19.18 8.58 -14.23
CA ASN A 170 -19.78 7.31 -13.81
C ASN A 170 -18.71 6.23 -13.66
N VAL A 171 -19.12 5.07 -13.15
CA VAL A 171 -18.29 3.86 -13.11
C VAL A 171 -17.82 3.45 -14.50
N ASN A 172 -16.58 2.93 -14.58
CA ASN A 172 -15.90 2.52 -15.81
C ASN A 172 -15.62 3.67 -16.82
N GLU A 173 -15.72 4.92 -16.40
CA GLU A 173 -15.28 6.08 -17.19
C GLU A 173 -13.92 6.57 -16.67
N ASP A 174 -12.97 6.75 -17.59
CA ASP A 174 -11.61 7.25 -17.26
C ASP A 174 -11.62 8.76 -17.07
N GLY A 175 -10.97 9.24 -16.03
CA GLY A 175 -10.80 10.66 -15.74
C GLY A 175 -9.79 10.88 -14.62
N GLU A 176 -9.65 12.12 -14.16
CA GLU A 176 -8.72 12.43 -13.09
C GLU A 176 -9.21 11.91 -11.74
N VAL A 177 -8.31 11.24 -11.02
CA VAL A 177 -8.58 10.74 -9.66
C VAL A 177 -8.54 11.91 -8.67
N CYS A 178 -9.67 12.16 -8.00
CA CYS A 178 -9.76 13.13 -6.92
C CYS A 178 -9.89 12.40 -5.57
N ILE A 179 -9.15 12.91 -4.58
CA ILE A 179 -9.00 12.29 -3.27
C ILE A 179 -9.40 13.30 -2.19
N ARG A 180 -10.21 12.88 -1.22
CA ARG A 180 -10.54 13.69 -0.07
C ARG A 180 -10.50 12.86 1.21
N GLY A 181 -9.94 13.40 2.28
CA GLY A 181 -9.96 12.72 3.57
C GLY A 181 -9.02 13.28 4.61
N ALA A 182 -8.97 12.62 5.75
CA ALA A 182 -8.15 13.03 6.88
C ALA A 182 -6.64 13.01 6.60
N CYS A 183 -6.22 12.25 5.60
CA CYS A 183 -4.82 12.13 5.18
C CYS A 183 -4.40 13.16 4.12
N THR A 184 -5.34 13.95 3.56
CA THR A 184 -5.02 14.97 2.56
C THR A 184 -4.25 16.12 3.21
N PHE A 185 -3.22 16.61 2.52
CA PHE A 185 -2.37 17.71 2.99
C PHE A 185 -3.16 19.02 3.13
N ARG A 186 -2.62 19.95 3.90
CA ARG A 186 -3.25 21.25 4.13
C ARG A 186 -2.96 22.24 2.99
N CYS A 187 -1.70 22.31 2.56
CA CYS A 187 -1.24 23.22 1.51
C CYS A 187 0.21 22.94 1.12
N TYR A 188 0.64 23.44 -0.01
CA TYR A 188 2.06 23.59 -0.32
C TYR A 188 2.65 24.77 0.44
N TRP A 189 3.80 24.53 1.07
CA TRP A 189 4.43 25.52 1.92
C TRP A 189 4.81 26.78 1.15
N LYS A 190 4.26 27.94 1.56
CA LYS A 190 4.45 29.26 0.94
C LYS A 190 4.13 29.32 -0.58
N ASN A 191 3.25 28.45 -1.04
CA ASN A 191 2.80 28.42 -2.43
C ASN A 191 1.28 28.22 -2.48
N GLN A 192 0.55 29.32 -2.23
CA GLN A 192 -0.92 29.28 -2.23
C GLN A 192 -1.47 29.05 -3.63
N GLU A 193 -0.85 29.62 -4.66
CA GLU A 193 -1.28 29.45 -6.06
C GLU A 193 -1.30 27.97 -6.45
N ALA A 194 -0.21 27.25 -6.27
CA ALA A 194 -0.17 25.81 -6.54
C ALA A 194 -1.11 24.99 -5.64
N THR A 195 -1.42 25.49 -4.43
CA THR A 195 -2.40 24.82 -3.56
C THR A 195 -3.81 24.95 -4.13
N ASP A 196 -4.18 26.16 -4.56
CA ASP A 196 -5.51 26.47 -5.10
C ASP A 196 -5.77 25.77 -6.45
N GLU A 197 -4.72 25.44 -7.20
CA GLU A 197 -4.81 24.68 -8.45
C GLU A 197 -5.25 23.22 -8.23
N VAL A 198 -4.87 22.61 -7.10
CA VAL A 198 -5.06 21.16 -6.87
C VAL A 198 -5.99 20.82 -5.70
N LEU A 199 -6.26 21.76 -4.79
CA LEU A 199 -7.09 21.54 -3.60
C LEU A 199 -8.26 22.51 -3.58
N ASP A 200 -9.48 21.98 -3.75
CA ASP A 200 -10.68 22.80 -3.75
C ASP A 200 -11.18 23.16 -2.35
N SER A 201 -12.19 24.04 -2.27
CA SER A 201 -12.79 24.50 -1.01
C SER A 201 -13.55 23.42 -0.24
N GLU A 202 -13.89 22.29 -0.87
CA GLU A 202 -14.53 21.12 -0.27
C GLU A 202 -13.53 20.08 0.23
N GLY A 203 -12.22 20.33 0.03
CA GLY A 203 -11.13 19.47 0.44
C GLY A 203 -10.81 18.33 -0.54
N TRP A 204 -11.30 18.42 -1.80
CA TRP A 204 -10.91 17.50 -2.84
C TRP A 204 -9.55 17.88 -3.43
N PHE A 205 -8.63 16.95 -3.38
CA PHE A 205 -7.30 17.05 -3.99
C PHE A 205 -7.33 16.38 -5.37
N ARG A 206 -6.94 17.12 -6.38
CA ARG A 206 -6.73 16.64 -7.76
C ARG A 206 -5.36 16.03 -7.88
N SER A 207 -5.30 14.71 -8.14
CA SER A 207 -4.04 13.97 -8.08
C SER A 207 -3.14 14.15 -9.31
N GLY A 208 -3.70 14.56 -10.44
CA GLY A 208 -3.04 14.52 -11.75
C GLY A 208 -2.94 13.12 -12.36
N ASP A 209 -3.39 12.09 -11.66
CA ASP A 209 -3.41 10.72 -12.18
C ASP A 209 -4.74 10.40 -12.84
N ILE A 210 -4.70 9.64 -13.94
CA ILE A 210 -5.89 9.13 -14.61
C ILE A 210 -6.26 7.78 -14.06
N GLY A 211 -7.55 7.56 -13.82
CA GLY A 211 -8.07 6.28 -13.35
C GLY A 211 -9.56 6.15 -13.55
N CYS A 212 -10.10 4.99 -13.18
CA CYS A 212 -11.54 4.73 -13.16
C CYS A 212 -11.91 3.91 -11.92
N LEU A 213 -13.17 4.03 -11.52
CA LEU A 213 -13.80 3.16 -10.51
C LEU A 213 -14.66 2.13 -11.21
N ASP A 214 -14.54 0.86 -10.86
CA ASP A 214 -15.44 -0.17 -11.34
C ASP A 214 -16.76 -0.20 -10.54
N GLU A 215 -17.70 -1.08 -10.95
CA GLU A 215 -19.02 -1.25 -10.32
C GLU A 215 -18.93 -1.68 -8.84
N ASP A 216 -17.85 -2.33 -8.45
CA ASP A 216 -17.58 -2.77 -7.08
C ASP A 216 -16.83 -1.69 -6.27
N GLY A 217 -16.46 -0.57 -6.89
CA GLY A 217 -15.74 0.54 -6.27
C GLY A 217 -14.21 0.36 -6.21
N PHE A 218 -13.65 -0.58 -6.99
CA PHE A 218 -12.21 -0.72 -7.12
C PHE A 218 -11.63 0.37 -8.03
N LEU A 219 -10.60 1.04 -7.55
CA LEU A 219 -9.83 2.02 -8.32
C LEU A 219 -8.78 1.30 -9.18
N SER A 220 -8.76 1.61 -10.47
CA SER A 220 -7.65 1.31 -11.38
C SER A 220 -7.01 2.61 -11.80
N VAL A 221 -5.69 2.75 -11.62
CA VAL A 221 -4.93 3.95 -11.97
C VAL A 221 -4.05 3.64 -13.18
N SER A 222 -4.22 4.44 -14.24
CA SER A 222 -3.31 4.49 -15.36
C SER A 222 -2.23 5.53 -15.02
N TYR A 223 -1.05 5.12 -14.63
CA TYR A 223 0.05 6.00 -14.19
C TYR A 223 0.60 6.93 -15.30
N THR A 224 -0.24 7.41 -16.18
CA THR A 224 0.05 8.44 -17.15
C THR A 224 -0.33 9.79 -16.56
N HIS A 225 0.67 10.52 -16.07
CA HIS A 225 0.48 11.91 -15.67
C HIS A 225 -0.12 12.71 -16.82
N LEU A 226 -1.14 13.53 -16.51
CA LEU A 226 -1.53 14.63 -17.38
C LEU A 226 -0.34 15.61 -17.42
N THR A 227 0.41 15.63 -18.54
CA THR A 227 1.49 16.61 -18.78
C THR A 227 0.90 17.87 -19.41
#